data_7b5dcc6a48ad0aa8e474dcf9bfdc1bf5
#
_entry.id   7b5dcc6a48ad0aa8e474dcf9bfdc1bf5
#
_cell.length_a   1.000
_cell.length_b   1.000
_cell.length_c   1.000
_cell.angle_alpha   90.00
_cell.angle_beta   90.00
_cell.angle_gamma   90.00
#
_symmetry.space_group_name_H-M   'P 1'
#
loop_
_entity.id
_entity.type
_entity.pdbx_description
1 polymer ?
#
loop_
_entity_poly.entity_id
_entity_poly.type
_entity_poly.pdbx_seq_one_letter_code
_entity_poly.pdbx_strand_id
1 'polypeptide(L)'
;MSNQVALALAVALLAGNAFFVAAEFAIISARRSAIEPLAEAGDRRATTVLWAMEHVSLMLACAQLGVTVCSTSLGLVAEPAIAHLIEDPLHALGVSTSLAHPIAFVVALLVVVYLHVVLGEMVPKNLAVSGPDRAVLVFGPPLVWLARVVRPVIFTLNWVANHVLRLFRVDPRDEVASAFTAQEVQSIVDQSRAEGLLDDEQGLLSGALEFSDRTAADVMVPLADLVPVATDVTPDDVERLVARTGYSRFPVVGRDGTPTGYLHVKDVLYADDESRRLPVPTWRVRALAVVAPGDEVEEALAAMQRSGVHLARVEDDGRAVGVVFLEDILEELVGEVRDAMQRGAFRR
;
A
#
# COMPACT_ATOMS: atom_id res chain seq x y z
N MET A 1 44.91 10.38 -28.76
CA MET A 1 44.91 9.73 -27.42
C MET A 1 45.77 8.48 -27.55
N SER A 2 46.60 8.12 -26.60
CA SER A 2 47.31 6.82 -26.70
C SER A 2 46.31 5.65 -26.54
N ASN A 3 46.57 4.52 -27.21
CA ASN A 3 45.70 3.34 -27.11
C ASN A 3 45.53 2.88 -25.66
N GLN A 4 46.57 2.99 -24.83
CA GLN A 4 46.51 2.63 -23.42
C GLN A 4 45.52 3.51 -22.63
N VAL A 5 45.50 4.82 -22.88
CA VAL A 5 44.60 5.77 -22.23
C VAL A 5 43.18 5.53 -22.73
N ALA A 6 42.99 5.22 -24.01
CA ALA A 6 41.67 4.89 -24.54
C ALA A 6 41.07 3.60 -23.93
N LEU A 7 41.89 2.56 -23.79
CA LEU A 7 41.49 1.32 -23.14
C LEU A 7 41.16 1.48 -21.64
N ALA A 8 42.03 2.25 -20.93
CA ALA A 8 41.77 2.56 -19.52
C ALA A 8 40.45 3.33 -19.33
N LEU A 9 40.18 4.31 -20.21
CA LEU A 9 38.93 5.07 -20.21
C LEU A 9 37.72 4.17 -20.58
N ALA A 10 37.90 3.25 -21.56
CA ALA A 10 36.85 2.29 -21.90
C ALA A 10 36.48 1.38 -20.71
N VAL A 11 37.48 0.88 -19.98
CA VAL A 11 37.23 0.09 -18.75
C VAL A 11 36.52 0.92 -17.68
N ALA A 12 36.92 2.17 -17.48
CA ALA A 12 36.28 3.07 -16.54
C ALA A 12 34.80 3.37 -16.92
N LEU A 13 34.54 3.59 -18.20
CA LEU A 13 33.20 3.83 -18.74
C LEU A 13 32.32 2.56 -18.60
N LEU A 14 32.87 1.38 -18.88
CA LEU A 14 32.17 0.10 -18.68
C LEU A 14 31.85 -0.13 -17.22
N ALA A 15 32.78 0.15 -16.30
CA ALA A 15 32.53 0.05 -14.85
C ALA A 15 31.49 1.10 -14.38
N GLY A 16 31.54 2.32 -14.93
CA GLY A 16 30.53 3.35 -14.68
C GLY A 16 29.12 2.91 -15.15
N ASN A 17 29.06 2.34 -16.35
CA ASN A 17 27.80 1.78 -16.87
C ASN A 17 27.26 0.67 -15.95
N ALA A 18 28.10 -0.28 -15.57
CA ALA A 18 27.76 -1.35 -14.63
C ALA A 18 27.28 -0.82 -13.28
N PHE A 19 27.88 0.24 -12.75
CA PHE A 19 27.47 0.91 -11.54
C PHE A 19 26.04 1.48 -11.67
N PHE A 20 25.75 2.22 -12.74
CA PHE A 20 24.43 2.83 -12.92
C PHE A 20 23.35 1.78 -13.11
N VAL A 21 23.61 0.73 -13.88
CA VAL A 21 22.68 -0.40 -14.04
C VAL A 21 22.44 -1.11 -12.71
N ALA A 22 23.50 -1.43 -11.96
CA ALA A 22 23.35 -2.07 -10.65
C ALA A 22 22.56 -1.19 -9.67
N ALA A 23 22.81 0.12 -9.64
CA ALA A 23 22.13 1.05 -8.77
C ALA A 23 20.64 1.19 -9.13
N GLU A 24 20.31 1.26 -10.42
CA GLU A 24 18.94 1.31 -10.92
C GLU A 24 18.14 0.08 -10.47
N PHE A 25 18.65 -1.11 -10.78
CA PHE A 25 17.95 -2.35 -10.43
C PHE A 25 17.92 -2.62 -8.93
N ALA A 26 18.94 -2.20 -8.18
CA ALA A 26 18.93 -2.30 -6.73
C ALA A 26 17.81 -1.46 -6.09
N ILE A 27 17.59 -0.23 -6.55
CA ILE A 27 16.55 0.67 -6.02
C ILE A 27 15.15 0.14 -6.34
N ILE A 28 14.92 -0.34 -7.58
CA ILE A 28 13.62 -0.86 -7.99
C ILE A 28 13.27 -2.16 -7.27
N SER A 29 14.28 -3.02 -7.02
CA SER A 29 14.06 -4.36 -6.48
C SER A 29 14.15 -4.44 -4.96
N ALA A 30 14.72 -3.45 -4.27
CA ALA A 30 14.87 -3.45 -2.82
C ALA A 30 13.52 -3.23 -2.13
N ARG A 31 13.33 -3.91 -1.00
CA ARG A 31 12.08 -3.82 -0.21
C ARG A 31 12.26 -2.80 0.91
N ARG A 32 11.33 -1.84 0.99
CA ARG A 32 11.32 -0.83 2.06
C ARG A 32 11.33 -1.48 3.45
N SER A 33 10.55 -2.54 3.65
CA SER A 33 10.46 -3.30 4.90
C SER A 33 11.80 -3.92 5.37
N ALA A 34 12.75 -4.14 4.45
CA ALA A 34 14.09 -4.65 4.80
C ALA A 34 15.05 -3.51 5.16
N ILE A 35 14.85 -2.30 4.66
CA ILE A 35 15.74 -1.14 4.84
C ILE A 35 15.33 -0.28 6.06
N GLU A 36 14.02 -0.15 6.32
CA GLU A 36 13.48 0.70 7.39
C GLU A 36 14.01 0.35 8.79
N PRO A 37 14.08 -0.93 9.21
CA PRO A 37 14.64 -1.27 10.53
C PRO A 37 16.13 -0.91 10.67
N LEU A 38 16.89 -0.91 9.57
CA LEU A 38 18.30 -0.51 9.57
C LEU A 38 18.45 1.01 9.74
N ALA A 39 17.56 1.78 9.15
CA ALA A 39 17.53 3.23 9.32
C ALA A 39 17.13 3.62 10.75
N GLU A 40 16.15 2.93 11.34
CA GLU A 40 15.74 3.09 12.74
C GLU A 40 16.88 2.74 13.72
N ALA A 41 17.70 1.73 13.36
CA ALA A 41 18.92 1.38 14.12
C ALA A 41 20.07 2.41 13.95
N GLY A 42 19.87 3.47 13.15
CA GLY A 42 20.84 4.57 12.97
C GLY A 42 21.82 4.40 11.82
N ASP A 43 21.62 3.47 10.88
CA ASP A 43 22.45 3.33 9.68
C ASP A 43 22.16 4.48 8.71
N ARG A 44 23.18 5.37 8.54
CA ARG A 44 23.09 6.51 7.62
C ARG A 44 22.90 6.12 6.15
N ARG A 45 23.39 4.95 5.75
CA ARG A 45 23.22 4.45 4.38
C ARG A 45 21.78 4.08 4.15
N ALA A 46 21.16 3.37 5.11
CA ALA A 46 19.75 3.01 5.06
C ALA A 46 18.85 4.25 5.03
N THR A 47 19.12 5.27 5.85
CA THR A 47 18.40 6.56 5.79
C THR A 47 18.50 7.23 4.41
N THR A 48 19.71 7.19 3.79
CA THR A 48 19.90 7.74 2.44
C THR A 48 19.13 6.93 1.40
N VAL A 49 19.09 5.62 1.54
CA VAL A 49 18.36 4.71 0.65
C VAL A 49 16.86 4.91 0.78
N LEU A 50 16.31 5.07 1.98
CA LEU A 50 14.88 5.39 2.16
C LEU A 50 14.52 6.67 1.43
N TRP A 51 15.34 7.71 1.56
CA TRP A 51 15.14 8.94 0.78
C TRP A 51 15.17 8.68 -0.73
N ALA A 52 16.09 7.81 -1.22
CA ALA A 52 16.15 7.43 -2.63
C ALA A 52 14.87 6.68 -3.08
N MET A 53 14.34 5.81 -2.23
CA MET A 53 13.09 5.08 -2.48
C MET A 53 11.85 5.99 -2.49
N GLU A 54 11.90 7.12 -1.80
CA GLU A 54 10.85 8.16 -1.88
C GLU A 54 10.98 9.05 -3.12
N HIS A 55 12.15 9.02 -3.80
CA HIS A 55 12.45 9.82 -4.98
C HIS A 55 12.88 8.94 -6.16
N VAL A 56 12.18 7.82 -6.37
CA VAL A 56 12.54 6.80 -7.38
C VAL A 56 12.69 7.40 -8.76
N SER A 57 11.74 8.23 -9.21
CA SER A 57 11.80 8.89 -10.54
C SER A 57 13.09 9.67 -10.75
N LEU A 58 13.55 10.41 -9.73
CA LEU A 58 14.83 11.13 -9.81
C LEU A 58 16.02 10.18 -9.88
N MET A 59 15.96 9.08 -9.12
CA MET A 59 17.03 8.07 -9.10
C MET A 59 17.13 7.36 -10.45
N LEU A 60 15.98 6.95 -11.02
CA LEU A 60 15.90 6.31 -12.33
C LEU A 60 16.40 7.23 -13.43
N ALA A 61 15.96 8.49 -13.46
CA ALA A 61 16.42 9.48 -14.43
C ALA A 61 17.94 9.71 -14.34
N CYS A 62 18.51 9.73 -13.12
CA CYS A 62 19.95 9.83 -12.90
C CYS A 62 20.69 8.60 -13.43
N ALA A 63 20.20 7.40 -13.10
CA ALA A 63 20.81 6.15 -13.54
C ALA A 63 20.78 6.01 -15.07
N GLN A 64 19.63 6.26 -15.70
CA GLN A 64 19.46 6.21 -17.16
C GLN A 64 20.33 7.24 -17.88
N LEU A 65 20.43 8.47 -17.35
CA LEU A 65 21.35 9.47 -17.88
C LEU A 65 22.79 8.98 -17.80
N GLY A 66 23.17 8.40 -16.66
CA GLY A 66 24.50 7.83 -16.44
C GLY A 66 24.82 6.68 -17.40
N VAL A 67 23.88 5.73 -17.56
CA VAL A 67 23.98 4.62 -18.52
C VAL A 67 24.16 5.17 -19.94
N THR A 68 23.34 6.14 -20.36
CA THR A 68 23.39 6.71 -21.69
C THR A 68 24.73 7.39 -21.95
N VAL A 69 25.24 8.20 -21.02
CA VAL A 69 26.53 8.86 -21.13
C VAL A 69 27.67 7.86 -21.20
N CYS A 70 27.68 6.86 -20.32
CA CYS A 70 28.71 5.83 -20.29
C CYS A 70 28.73 4.98 -21.56
N SER A 71 27.56 4.48 -21.99
CA SER A 71 27.42 3.59 -23.15
C SER A 71 27.78 4.29 -24.47
N THR A 72 27.30 5.52 -24.66
CA THR A 72 27.60 6.30 -25.86
C THR A 72 29.10 6.66 -25.91
N SER A 73 29.66 7.08 -24.77
CA SER A 73 31.10 7.41 -24.68
C SER A 73 31.98 6.18 -24.85
N LEU A 74 31.53 5.01 -24.34
CA LEU A 74 32.21 3.73 -24.49
C LEU A 74 32.34 3.35 -25.96
N GLY A 75 31.26 3.46 -26.75
CA GLY A 75 31.29 3.21 -28.19
C GLY A 75 32.30 4.11 -28.92
N LEU A 76 32.29 5.41 -28.61
CA LEU A 76 33.22 6.39 -29.24
C LEU A 76 34.68 6.15 -28.92
N VAL A 77 35.02 5.61 -27.75
CA VAL A 77 36.40 5.47 -27.27
C VAL A 77 36.95 4.06 -27.48
N ALA A 78 36.13 3.04 -27.17
CA ALA A 78 36.59 1.65 -27.16
C ALA A 78 36.73 1.06 -28.56
N GLU A 79 35.75 1.36 -29.46
CA GLU A 79 35.74 0.77 -30.81
C GLU A 79 37.04 1.15 -31.58
N PRO A 80 37.45 2.41 -31.77
CA PRO A 80 38.67 2.74 -32.48
C PRO A 80 39.93 2.16 -31.81
N ALA A 81 39.97 2.16 -30.45
CA ALA A 81 41.13 1.64 -29.74
C ALA A 81 41.33 0.13 -29.94
N ILE A 82 40.23 -0.63 -29.96
CA ILE A 82 40.24 -2.08 -30.20
C ILE A 82 40.47 -2.39 -31.69
N ALA A 83 39.88 -1.61 -32.61
CA ALA A 83 40.12 -1.75 -34.04
C ALA A 83 41.59 -1.64 -34.40
N HIS A 84 42.32 -0.61 -33.89
CA HIS A 84 43.75 -0.48 -34.07
C HIS A 84 44.58 -1.65 -33.53
N LEU A 85 44.16 -2.26 -32.41
CA LEU A 85 44.83 -3.46 -31.88
C LEU A 85 44.65 -4.69 -32.76
N ILE A 86 43.57 -4.73 -33.57
CA ILE A 86 43.23 -5.86 -34.44
C ILE A 86 43.88 -5.67 -35.83
N GLU A 87 44.07 -4.41 -36.28
CA GLU A 87 44.67 -4.09 -37.59
C GLU A 87 46.08 -4.65 -37.72
N ASP A 88 46.95 -4.46 -36.71
CA ASP A 88 48.34 -4.94 -36.72
C ASP A 88 48.45 -6.46 -36.95
N PRO A 89 47.73 -7.34 -36.22
CA PRO A 89 47.68 -8.76 -36.50
C PRO A 89 47.15 -9.13 -37.91
N LEU A 90 46.13 -8.40 -38.40
CA LEU A 90 45.59 -8.64 -39.73
C LEU A 90 46.61 -8.33 -40.82
N HIS A 91 47.37 -7.25 -40.71
CA HIS A 91 48.48 -6.94 -41.59
C HIS A 91 49.58 -8.00 -41.56
N ALA A 92 49.92 -8.52 -40.35
CA ALA A 92 50.89 -9.59 -40.24
C ALA A 92 50.47 -10.88 -40.89
N LEU A 93 49.12 -11.15 -41.01
CA LEU A 93 48.54 -12.28 -41.72
C LEU A 93 48.42 -12.04 -43.24
N GLY A 94 48.90 -10.89 -43.77
CA GLY A 94 48.89 -10.60 -45.19
C GLY A 94 47.54 -10.02 -45.70
N VAL A 95 46.67 -9.58 -44.85
CA VAL A 95 45.41 -8.92 -45.27
C VAL A 95 45.70 -7.57 -45.82
N SER A 96 45.15 -7.23 -46.97
CA SER A 96 45.37 -5.91 -47.57
C SER A 96 44.76 -4.78 -46.72
N THR A 97 45.40 -3.61 -46.72
CA THR A 97 44.98 -2.44 -45.94
C THR A 97 43.54 -2.03 -46.22
N SER A 98 43.04 -2.24 -47.46
CA SER A 98 41.68 -1.94 -47.83
C SER A 98 40.62 -2.87 -47.18
N LEU A 99 41.02 -4.05 -46.75
CA LEU A 99 40.15 -5.04 -46.08
C LEU A 99 40.41 -5.13 -44.59
N ALA A 100 41.65 -4.85 -44.13
CA ALA A 100 42.04 -4.94 -42.72
C ALA A 100 41.23 -3.97 -41.85
N HIS A 101 41.09 -2.71 -42.25
CA HIS A 101 40.34 -1.69 -41.50
C HIS A 101 38.83 -2.04 -41.34
N PRO A 102 38.06 -2.35 -42.38
CA PRO A 102 36.63 -2.77 -42.21
C PRO A 102 36.48 -4.01 -41.36
N ILE A 103 37.35 -5.00 -41.50
CA ILE A 103 37.29 -6.23 -40.69
C ILE A 103 37.59 -5.90 -39.22
N ALA A 104 38.66 -5.15 -38.97
CA ALA A 104 39.01 -4.74 -37.60
C ALA A 104 37.89 -3.93 -36.93
N PHE A 105 37.25 -3.01 -37.68
CA PHE A 105 36.10 -2.24 -37.20
C PHE A 105 34.92 -3.15 -36.79
N VAL A 106 34.50 -4.06 -37.66
CA VAL A 106 33.38 -4.95 -37.36
C VAL A 106 33.68 -5.86 -36.17
N VAL A 107 34.88 -6.43 -36.09
CA VAL A 107 35.30 -7.26 -34.97
C VAL A 107 35.39 -6.45 -33.67
N ALA A 108 35.96 -5.26 -33.71
CA ALA A 108 36.03 -4.36 -32.55
C ALA A 108 34.63 -3.98 -32.05
N LEU A 109 33.73 -3.61 -32.95
CA LEU A 109 32.33 -3.31 -32.62
C LEU A 109 31.63 -4.48 -31.93
N LEU A 110 31.78 -5.69 -32.48
CA LEU A 110 31.19 -6.89 -31.88
C LEU A 110 31.74 -7.15 -30.46
N VAL A 111 33.07 -6.99 -30.28
CA VAL A 111 33.71 -7.15 -28.97
C VAL A 111 33.20 -6.11 -27.97
N VAL A 112 33.14 -4.85 -28.36
CA VAL A 112 32.67 -3.74 -27.52
C VAL A 112 31.21 -3.98 -27.12
N VAL A 113 30.33 -4.29 -28.08
CA VAL A 113 28.92 -4.56 -27.82
C VAL A 113 28.76 -5.76 -26.89
N TYR A 114 29.50 -6.84 -27.13
CA TYR A 114 29.44 -8.03 -26.28
C TYR A 114 29.86 -7.72 -24.82
N LEU A 115 31.00 -7.03 -24.64
CA LEU A 115 31.47 -6.66 -23.31
C LEU A 115 30.52 -5.68 -22.62
N HIS A 116 29.98 -4.71 -23.37
CA HIS A 116 28.99 -3.78 -22.84
C HIS A 116 27.74 -4.47 -22.36
N VAL A 117 27.13 -5.33 -23.20
CA VAL A 117 25.89 -6.04 -22.84
C VAL A 117 26.12 -6.99 -21.67
N VAL A 118 27.22 -7.79 -21.71
CA VAL A 118 27.44 -8.78 -20.67
C VAL A 118 27.92 -8.15 -19.35
N LEU A 119 29.01 -7.40 -19.40
CA LEU A 119 29.66 -6.86 -18.19
C LEU A 119 29.09 -5.50 -17.75
N GLY A 120 28.59 -4.72 -18.71
CA GLY A 120 28.03 -3.40 -18.42
C GLY A 120 26.56 -3.43 -18.04
N GLU A 121 25.82 -4.49 -18.43
CA GLU A 121 24.36 -4.52 -18.25
C GLU A 121 23.87 -5.82 -17.58
N MET A 122 24.07 -7.02 -18.19
CA MET A 122 23.46 -8.25 -17.70
C MET A 122 24.00 -8.69 -16.33
N VAL A 123 25.32 -8.69 -16.14
CA VAL A 123 25.96 -9.09 -14.89
C VAL A 123 25.59 -8.16 -13.74
N PRO A 124 25.72 -6.82 -13.86
CA PRO A 124 25.33 -5.90 -12.79
C PRO A 124 23.85 -5.97 -12.43
N LYS A 125 22.96 -6.08 -13.42
CA LYS A 125 21.54 -6.28 -13.23
C LYS A 125 21.24 -7.54 -12.43
N ASN A 126 21.78 -8.69 -12.85
CA ASN A 126 21.54 -9.96 -12.19
C ASN A 126 22.07 -9.98 -10.75
N LEU A 127 23.22 -9.37 -10.50
CA LEU A 127 23.78 -9.21 -9.14
C LEU A 127 22.87 -8.35 -8.25
N ALA A 128 22.38 -7.23 -8.78
CA ALA A 128 21.50 -6.33 -8.05
C ALA A 128 20.15 -6.98 -7.72
N VAL A 129 19.56 -7.73 -8.67
CA VAL A 129 18.29 -8.44 -8.47
C VAL A 129 18.44 -9.64 -7.53
N SER A 130 19.60 -10.33 -7.53
CA SER A 130 19.85 -11.48 -6.66
C SER A 130 19.97 -11.13 -5.17
N GLY A 131 20.38 -9.90 -4.85
CA GLY A 131 20.52 -9.44 -3.47
C GLY A 131 20.23 -7.96 -3.31
N PRO A 132 18.98 -7.53 -3.60
CA PRO A 132 18.66 -6.12 -3.80
C PRO A 132 18.85 -5.29 -2.53
N ASP A 133 18.52 -5.82 -1.35
CA ASP A 133 18.60 -5.11 -0.08
C ASP A 133 20.05 -4.77 0.29
N ARG A 134 21.03 -5.64 -0.07
CA ARG A 134 22.47 -5.36 0.11
C ARG A 134 23.02 -4.46 -0.99
N ALA A 135 22.60 -4.71 -2.22
CA ALA A 135 23.04 -3.93 -3.36
C ALA A 135 22.65 -2.44 -3.23
N VAL A 136 21.43 -2.16 -2.79
CA VAL A 136 20.94 -0.79 -2.61
C VAL A 136 21.70 -0.01 -1.53
N LEU A 137 22.14 -0.68 -0.47
CA LEU A 137 22.98 -0.05 0.59
C LEU A 137 24.39 0.30 0.10
N VAL A 138 24.88 -0.39 -0.95
CA VAL A 138 26.19 -0.13 -1.55
C VAL A 138 26.08 0.93 -2.65
N PHE A 139 25.15 0.75 -3.59
CA PHE A 139 25.03 1.57 -4.79
C PHE A 139 24.14 2.79 -4.62
N GLY A 140 23.16 2.75 -3.69
CA GLY A 140 22.20 3.83 -3.45
C GLY A 140 22.86 5.16 -3.01
N PRO A 141 23.67 5.18 -1.95
CA PRO A 141 24.28 6.43 -1.47
C PRO A 141 25.13 7.16 -2.52
N PRO A 142 26.02 6.51 -3.30
CA PRO A 142 26.72 7.17 -4.40
C PRO A 142 25.78 7.69 -5.49
N LEU A 143 24.72 6.94 -5.84
CA LEU A 143 23.74 7.38 -6.82
C LEU A 143 22.99 8.63 -6.34
N VAL A 144 22.58 8.67 -5.08
CA VAL A 144 21.92 9.86 -4.47
C VAL A 144 22.84 11.09 -4.54
N TRP A 145 24.12 10.92 -4.26
CA TRP A 145 25.10 12.00 -4.39
C TRP A 145 25.16 12.51 -5.84
N LEU A 146 25.30 11.60 -6.82
CA LEU A 146 25.30 11.94 -8.24
C LEU A 146 24.00 12.63 -8.67
N ALA A 147 22.85 12.08 -8.25
CA ALA A 147 21.54 12.63 -8.58
C ALA A 147 21.40 14.08 -8.09
N ARG A 148 21.91 14.41 -6.90
CA ARG A 148 21.91 15.79 -6.39
C ARG A 148 22.75 16.72 -7.26
N VAL A 149 23.89 16.25 -7.76
CA VAL A 149 24.78 17.04 -8.64
C VAL A 149 24.12 17.27 -10.00
N VAL A 150 23.52 16.24 -10.60
CA VAL A 150 22.91 16.31 -11.93
C VAL A 150 21.42 16.74 -11.91
N ARG A 151 20.87 17.00 -10.73
CA ARG A 151 19.47 17.42 -10.56
C ARG A 151 19.02 18.54 -11.50
N PRO A 152 19.78 19.64 -11.72
CA PRO A 152 19.36 20.70 -12.63
C PRO A 152 19.24 20.20 -14.08
N VAL A 153 20.10 19.26 -14.50
CA VAL A 153 20.03 18.66 -15.84
C VAL A 153 18.76 17.80 -15.96
N ILE A 154 18.52 16.93 -14.99
CA ILE A 154 17.32 16.06 -14.95
C ILE A 154 16.04 16.91 -14.94
N PHE A 155 16.02 17.99 -14.13
CA PHE A 155 14.87 18.90 -14.10
C PHE A 155 14.59 19.51 -15.48
N THR A 156 15.63 19.92 -16.19
CA THR A 156 15.49 20.48 -17.55
C THR A 156 14.95 19.43 -18.53
N LEU A 157 15.46 18.20 -18.47
CA LEU A 157 15.00 17.11 -19.32
C LEU A 157 13.53 16.76 -19.04
N ASN A 158 13.16 16.63 -17.78
CA ASN A 158 11.77 16.38 -17.38
C ASN A 158 10.84 17.53 -17.77
N TRP A 159 11.31 18.79 -17.65
CA TRP A 159 10.55 19.94 -18.11
C TRP A 159 10.23 19.86 -19.61
N VAL A 160 11.24 19.51 -20.43
CA VAL A 160 11.05 19.32 -21.88
C VAL A 160 10.10 18.17 -22.15
N ALA A 161 10.31 17.00 -21.50
CA ALA A 161 9.46 15.83 -21.66
C ALA A 161 7.99 16.11 -21.30
N ASN A 162 7.75 16.81 -20.18
CA ASN A 162 6.42 17.18 -19.72
C ASN A 162 5.73 18.16 -20.68
N HIS A 163 6.48 19.07 -21.32
CA HIS A 163 5.93 19.94 -22.36
C HIS A 163 5.51 19.17 -23.60
N VAL A 164 6.30 18.18 -24.00
CA VAL A 164 5.96 17.29 -25.13
C VAL A 164 4.72 16.48 -24.80
N LEU A 165 4.62 15.90 -23.59
CA LEU A 165 3.44 15.15 -23.15
C LEU A 165 2.14 16.01 -23.20
N ARG A 166 2.23 17.26 -22.69
CA ARG A 166 1.10 18.20 -22.75
C ARG A 166 0.66 18.53 -24.17
N LEU A 167 1.60 18.57 -25.12
CA LEU A 167 1.29 18.75 -26.55
C LEU A 167 0.41 17.62 -27.09
N PHE A 168 0.61 16.40 -26.58
CA PHE A 168 -0.22 15.22 -26.88
C PHE A 168 -1.45 15.09 -25.97
N ARG A 169 -1.76 16.12 -25.12
CA ARG A 169 -2.87 16.14 -24.16
C ARG A 169 -2.79 15.02 -23.11
N VAL A 170 -1.57 14.60 -22.74
CA VAL A 170 -1.31 13.66 -21.67
C VAL A 170 -0.85 14.47 -20.46
N ASP A 171 -1.55 14.37 -19.34
CA ASP A 171 -1.12 14.96 -18.08
C ASP A 171 0.01 14.12 -17.46
N PRO A 172 1.19 14.72 -17.24
CA PRO A 172 2.28 14.02 -16.58
C PRO A 172 1.86 13.63 -15.16
N ARG A 173 2.00 12.36 -14.82
CA ARG A 173 1.84 11.88 -13.44
C ARG A 173 3.22 11.61 -12.86
N ASP A 174 3.44 12.03 -11.62
CA ASP A 174 4.64 11.63 -10.88
C ASP A 174 4.56 10.13 -10.62
N GLU A 175 5.58 9.39 -11.04
CA GLU A 175 5.60 7.93 -11.17
C GLU A 175 5.49 7.15 -9.86
N VAL A 176 5.44 7.78 -8.70
CA VAL A 176 5.37 7.06 -7.42
C VAL A 176 4.43 7.73 -6.45
N ALA A 177 3.18 7.30 -6.44
CA ALA A 177 2.42 7.31 -5.20
C ALA A 177 2.98 6.17 -4.33
N SER A 178 3.81 6.50 -3.35
CA SER A 178 4.33 5.54 -2.36
C SER A 178 3.26 5.07 -1.35
N ALA A 179 2.03 5.46 -1.55
CA ALA A 179 0.87 5.02 -0.78
C ALA A 179 -0.01 4.15 -1.68
N PHE A 180 -0.17 2.91 -1.30
CA PHE A 180 -1.18 2.04 -1.89
C PHE A 180 -2.56 2.57 -1.48
N THR A 181 -3.49 2.60 -2.43
CA THR A 181 -4.90 2.83 -2.12
C THR A 181 -5.47 1.63 -1.36
N ALA A 182 -6.55 1.83 -0.60
CA ALA A 182 -7.23 0.72 0.09
C ALA A 182 -7.60 -0.41 -0.88
N GLN A 183 -8.04 -0.08 -2.10
CA GLN A 183 -8.36 -1.04 -3.14
C GLN A 183 -7.15 -1.84 -3.64
N GLU A 184 -5.97 -1.21 -3.75
CA GLU A 184 -4.74 -1.91 -4.10
C GLU A 184 -4.29 -2.86 -2.98
N VAL A 185 -4.40 -2.43 -1.72
CA VAL A 185 -4.14 -3.29 -0.56
C VAL A 185 -5.11 -4.47 -0.54
N GLN A 186 -6.41 -4.23 -0.78
CA GLN A 186 -7.41 -5.29 -0.89
C GLN A 186 -7.03 -6.31 -1.97
N SER A 187 -6.66 -5.85 -3.17
CA SER A 187 -6.28 -6.74 -4.26
C SER A 187 -5.02 -7.57 -3.96
N ILE A 188 -4.05 -7.00 -3.21
CA ILE A 188 -2.84 -7.71 -2.75
C ILE A 188 -3.22 -8.79 -1.73
N VAL A 189 -4.13 -8.49 -0.80
CA VAL A 189 -4.64 -9.46 0.19
C VAL A 189 -5.35 -10.60 -0.51
N ASP A 190 -6.26 -10.31 -1.44
CA ASP A 190 -7.02 -11.31 -2.19
C ASP A 190 -6.11 -12.22 -3.04
N GLN A 191 -5.12 -11.65 -3.71
CA GLN A 191 -4.14 -12.42 -4.46
C GLN A 191 -3.29 -13.29 -3.56
N SER A 192 -2.82 -12.76 -2.42
CA SER A 192 -2.01 -13.51 -1.45
C SER A 192 -2.79 -14.69 -0.84
N ARG A 193 -4.11 -14.53 -0.64
CA ARG A 193 -5.00 -15.62 -0.22
C ARG A 193 -5.16 -16.68 -1.31
N ALA A 194 -5.37 -16.24 -2.56
CA ALA A 194 -5.52 -17.16 -3.71
C ALA A 194 -4.25 -18.01 -3.94
N GLU A 195 -3.08 -17.44 -3.66
CA GLU A 195 -1.78 -18.12 -3.77
C GLU A 195 -1.41 -18.93 -2.51
N GLY A 196 -2.25 -18.92 -1.45
CA GLY A 196 -2.00 -19.63 -0.19
C GLY A 196 -0.83 -19.06 0.62
N LEU A 197 -0.43 -17.81 0.36
CA LEU A 197 0.64 -17.10 1.09
C LEU A 197 0.13 -16.41 2.34
N LEU A 198 -1.18 -16.16 2.41
CA LEU A 198 -1.87 -15.51 3.52
C LEU A 198 -2.97 -16.42 4.03
N ASP A 199 -2.91 -16.74 5.33
CA ASP A 199 -3.90 -17.53 6.03
C ASP A 199 -4.90 -16.58 6.72
N ASP A 200 -5.95 -16.18 5.99
CA ASP A 200 -7.06 -15.37 6.51
C ASP A 200 -8.36 -16.17 6.37
N GLU A 201 -8.39 -17.34 7.02
CA GLU A 201 -9.56 -18.25 6.98
C GLU A 201 -10.84 -17.59 7.49
N GLN A 202 -10.74 -16.61 8.38
CA GLN A 202 -11.85 -15.89 8.98
C GLN A 202 -12.25 -14.61 8.25
N GLY A 203 -11.47 -14.18 7.24
CA GLY A 203 -11.73 -12.95 6.48
C GLY A 203 -11.50 -11.65 7.26
N LEU A 204 -10.77 -11.71 8.38
CA LEU A 204 -10.56 -10.56 9.26
C LEU A 204 -9.82 -9.39 8.59
N LEU A 205 -8.85 -9.70 7.71
CA LEU A 205 -8.11 -8.67 6.99
C LEU A 205 -8.98 -7.99 5.93
N SER A 206 -9.77 -8.77 5.20
CA SER A 206 -10.73 -8.24 4.23
C SER A 206 -11.82 -7.43 4.94
N GLY A 207 -12.39 -7.97 6.03
CA GLY A 207 -13.36 -7.25 6.86
C GLY A 207 -12.84 -5.95 7.43
N ALA A 208 -11.57 -5.93 7.90
CA ALA A 208 -10.96 -4.70 8.42
C ALA A 208 -10.77 -3.60 7.35
N LEU A 209 -10.52 -3.99 6.09
CA LEU A 209 -10.40 -3.03 4.98
C LEU A 209 -11.77 -2.51 4.54
N GLU A 210 -12.78 -3.38 4.48
CA GLU A 210 -14.16 -3.01 4.15
C GLU A 210 -14.81 -2.16 5.25
N PHE A 211 -14.45 -2.41 6.51
CA PHE A 211 -14.95 -1.70 7.68
C PHE A 211 -14.69 -0.18 7.61
N SER A 212 -13.51 0.21 7.13
CA SER A 212 -13.14 1.63 7.00
C SER A 212 -13.92 2.38 5.91
N ASP A 213 -14.59 1.68 5.00
CA ASP A 213 -15.40 2.30 3.94
C ASP A 213 -16.90 2.39 4.31
N ARG A 214 -17.33 1.79 5.45
CA ARG A 214 -18.73 1.77 5.88
C ARG A 214 -19.08 2.99 6.71
N THR A 215 -20.35 3.42 6.57
CA THR A 215 -20.92 4.53 7.34
C THR A 215 -21.96 4.03 8.38
N ALA A 216 -22.31 4.87 9.34
CA ALA A 216 -23.35 4.56 10.31
C ALA A 216 -24.71 4.25 9.62
N ALA A 217 -24.98 4.85 8.46
CA ALA A 217 -26.18 4.55 7.67
C ALA A 217 -26.19 3.14 7.09
N ASP A 218 -25.01 2.57 6.78
CA ASP A 218 -24.89 1.24 6.18
C ASP A 218 -25.14 0.12 7.19
N VAL A 219 -24.85 0.37 8.48
CA VAL A 219 -24.94 -0.62 9.57
C VAL A 219 -26.10 -0.37 10.54
N MET A 220 -26.82 0.76 10.41
CA MET A 220 -27.94 1.05 11.29
C MET A 220 -29.15 0.15 11.01
N VAL A 221 -29.87 -0.17 12.06
CA VAL A 221 -31.23 -0.71 11.95
C VAL A 221 -32.21 0.47 11.82
N PRO A 222 -32.95 0.58 10.73
CA PRO A 222 -33.95 1.64 10.53
C PRO A 222 -35.01 1.63 11.64
N LEU A 223 -35.60 2.79 11.98
CA LEU A 223 -36.63 2.87 13.02
C LEU A 223 -37.82 1.94 12.78
N ALA A 224 -38.16 1.66 11.52
CA ALA A 224 -39.27 0.80 11.16
C ALA A 224 -39.03 -0.68 11.50
N ASP A 225 -37.77 -1.10 11.54
CA ASP A 225 -37.36 -2.50 11.75
C ASP A 225 -36.94 -2.77 13.20
N LEU A 226 -36.90 -1.73 14.04
CA LEU A 226 -36.57 -1.86 15.45
C LEU A 226 -37.67 -2.66 16.21
N VAL A 227 -37.22 -3.36 17.24
CA VAL A 227 -38.10 -3.93 18.26
C VAL A 227 -38.01 -3.07 19.52
N PRO A 228 -38.74 -1.95 19.60
CA PRO A 228 -38.63 -1.01 20.70
C PRO A 228 -39.50 -1.41 21.88
N VAL A 229 -39.24 -0.77 23.03
CA VAL A 229 -40.12 -0.81 24.20
C VAL A 229 -40.55 0.61 24.56
N ALA A 230 -41.72 0.75 25.14
CA ALA A 230 -42.26 2.03 25.61
C ALA A 230 -41.55 2.48 26.92
N THR A 231 -41.63 3.77 27.24
CA THR A 231 -41.06 4.34 28.46
C THR A 231 -41.65 3.81 29.77
N ASP A 232 -42.87 3.23 29.72
CA ASP A 232 -43.59 2.62 30.84
C ASP A 232 -43.53 1.07 30.83
N VAL A 233 -42.62 0.50 30.05
CA VAL A 233 -42.42 -0.95 29.95
C VAL A 233 -42.12 -1.57 31.31
N THR A 234 -42.69 -2.74 31.56
CA THR A 234 -42.46 -3.51 32.81
C THR A 234 -41.39 -4.58 32.60
N PRO A 235 -40.69 -5.03 33.67
CA PRO A 235 -39.80 -6.19 33.60
C PRO A 235 -40.42 -7.42 32.95
N ASP A 236 -41.68 -7.71 33.26
CA ASP A 236 -42.44 -8.83 32.70
C ASP A 236 -42.67 -8.74 31.19
N ASP A 237 -42.86 -7.51 30.68
CA ASP A 237 -42.93 -7.24 29.24
C ASP A 237 -41.60 -7.47 28.55
N VAL A 238 -40.49 -7.01 29.13
CA VAL A 238 -39.13 -7.20 28.59
C VAL A 238 -38.77 -8.69 28.58
N GLU A 239 -39.05 -9.45 29.67
CA GLU A 239 -38.77 -10.88 29.71
C GLU A 239 -39.57 -11.64 28.62
N ARG A 240 -40.85 -11.30 28.41
CA ARG A 240 -41.67 -11.86 27.31
C ARG A 240 -41.10 -11.52 25.94
N LEU A 241 -40.58 -10.31 25.78
CA LEU A 241 -39.99 -9.86 24.54
C LEU A 241 -38.70 -10.60 24.24
N VAL A 242 -37.83 -10.78 25.25
CA VAL A 242 -36.60 -11.61 25.18
C VAL A 242 -36.95 -13.04 24.78
N ALA A 243 -37.92 -13.66 25.44
CA ALA A 243 -38.34 -15.04 25.15
C ALA A 243 -38.88 -15.22 23.73
N ARG A 244 -39.46 -14.16 23.15
CA ARG A 244 -40.05 -14.20 21.80
C ARG A 244 -39.00 -13.88 20.71
N THR A 245 -38.07 -12.97 20.96
CA THR A 245 -37.16 -12.45 19.94
C THR A 245 -35.73 -12.98 20.06
N GLY A 246 -35.33 -13.41 21.28
CA GLY A 246 -33.95 -13.77 21.57
C GLY A 246 -33.02 -12.56 21.77
N TYR A 247 -33.51 -11.34 21.59
CA TYR A 247 -32.67 -10.13 21.73
C TYR A 247 -32.41 -9.85 23.21
N SER A 248 -31.24 -9.25 23.47
CA SER A 248 -30.83 -8.87 24.82
C SER A 248 -30.89 -7.36 25.08
N ARG A 249 -31.08 -6.54 24.06
CA ARG A 249 -31.15 -5.07 24.14
C ARG A 249 -32.33 -4.54 23.35
N PHE A 250 -33.03 -3.59 23.94
CA PHE A 250 -34.23 -3.00 23.38
C PHE A 250 -34.19 -1.49 23.48
N PRO A 251 -34.25 -0.76 22.33
CA PRO A 251 -34.39 0.69 22.35
C PRO A 251 -35.67 1.12 23.09
N VAL A 252 -35.56 2.10 23.96
CA VAL A 252 -36.71 2.74 24.63
C VAL A 252 -37.13 3.95 23.81
N VAL A 253 -38.39 3.95 23.36
CA VAL A 253 -38.92 5.01 22.53
C VAL A 253 -39.90 5.90 23.27
N GLY A 254 -39.83 7.20 23.01
CA GLY A 254 -40.82 8.15 23.48
C GLY A 254 -42.19 7.99 22.77
N ARG A 255 -43.18 8.82 23.15
CA ARG A 255 -44.50 8.85 22.53
C ARG A 255 -44.48 9.25 21.05
N ASP A 256 -43.44 9.95 20.64
CA ASP A 256 -43.16 10.41 19.26
C ASP A 256 -42.43 9.33 18.44
N GLY A 257 -42.11 8.18 19.03
CA GLY A 257 -41.36 7.10 18.39
C GLY A 257 -39.85 7.32 18.37
N THR A 258 -39.35 8.40 18.96
CA THR A 258 -37.90 8.68 18.98
C THR A 258 -37.20 7.82 20.04
N PRO A 259 -36.10 7.12 19.72
CA PRO A 259 -35.29 6.41 20.70
C PRO A 259 -34.64 7.39 21.68
N THR A 260 -34.96 7.24 22.97
CA THR A 260 -34.47 8.10 24.07
C THR A 260 -33.42 7.41 24.93
N GLY A 261 -33.33 6.07 24.86
CA GLY A 261 -32.40 5.25 25.62
C GLY A 261 -32.54 3.80 25.21
N TYR A 262 -31.96 2.91 25.97
CA TYR A 262 -32.17 1.47 25.81
C TYR A 262 -32.13 0.71 27.13
N LEU A 263 -32.77 -0.47 27.15
CA LEU A 263 -32.69 -1.44 28.22
C LEU A 263 -31.94 -2.69 27.77
N HIS A 264 -31.07 -3.18 28.61
CA HIS A 264 -30.49 -4.51 28.49
C HIS A 264 -31.26 -5.49 29.38
N VAL A 265 -31.41 -6.75 28.97
CA VAL A 265 -32.10 -7.78 29.79
C VAL A 265 -31.62 -7.83 31.24
N LYS A 266 -30.34 -7.60 31.49
CA LYS A 266 -29.76 -7.53 32.84
C LYS A 266 -30.33 -6.40 33.71
N ASP A 267 -30.84 -5.33 33.08
CA ASP A 267 -31.39 -4.17 33.78
C ASP A 267 -32.75 -4.45 34.40
N VAL A 268 -33.42 -5.57 34.03
CA VAL A 268 -34.73 -5.99 34.58
C VAL A 268 -34.61 -7.17 35.53
N LEU A 269 -33.46 -7.82 35.66
CA LEU A 269 -33.26 -8.99 36.55
C LEU A 269 -33.38 -8.68 38.05
N TYR A 270 -33.53 -7.41 38.45
CA TYR A 270 -33.73 -7.02 39.85
C TYR A 270 -35.17 -7.32 40.33
N ALA A 271 -36.10 -7.49 39.38
CA ALA A 271 -37.51 -7.47 39.67
C ALA A 271 -37.96 -8.78 40.40
N ASP A 272 -38.56 -8.60 41.55
CA ASP A 272 -39.27 -9.62 42.31
C ASP A 272 -40.77 -9.70 41.87
N ASP A 273 -41.55 -10.55 42.49
CA ASP A 273 -42.96 -10.77 42.12
C ASP A 273 -43.83 -9.50 42.25
N GLU A 274 -43.46 -8.56 43.10
CA GLU A 274 -44.20 -7.30 43.29
C GLU A 274 -43.77 -6.23 42.28
N SER A 275 -42.50 -6.10 41.98
CA SER A 275 -41.94 -5.07 41.11
C SER A 275 -41.94 -5.42 39.63
N ARG A 276 -42.05 -6.70 39.28
CA ARG A 276 -42.03 -7.13 37.87
C ARG A 276 -43.20 -6.61 37.00
N ARG A 277 -44.29 -6.15 37.64
CA ARG A 277 -45.45 -5.53 36.98
C ARG A 277 -45.45 -4.00 37.05
N LEU A 278 -44.47 -3.40 37.69
CA LEU A 278 -44.28 -1.94 37.74
C LEU A 278 -43.37 -1.48 36.59
N PRO A 279 -43.55 -0.25 36.12
CA PRO A 279 -42.66 0.31 35.11
C PRO A 279 -41.19 0.26 35.54
N VAL A 280 -40.30 -0.05 34.59
CA VAL A 280 -38.83 -0.02 34.84
C VAL A 280 -38.43 1.41 35.23
N PRO A 281 -37.71 1.60 36.35
CA PRO A 281 -37.29 2.92 36.77
C PRO A 281 -36.40 3.59 35.71
N THR A 282 -36.63 4.88 35.45
CA THR A 282 -35.93 5.63 34.37
C THR A 282 -34.41 5.67 34.53
N TRP A 283 -33.89 5.60 35.74
CA TRP A 283 -32.44 5.56 36.00
C TRP A 283 -31.79 4.24 35.57
N ARG A 284 -32.57 3.21 35.24
CA ARG A 284 -32.11 1.94 34.65
C ARG A 284 -32.05 1.98 33.12
N VAL A 285 -32.71 2.95 32.52
CA VAL A 285 -32.62 3.18 31.06
C VAL A 285 -31.26 3.78 30.77
N ARG A 286 -30.51 3.09 29.95
CA ARG A 286 -29.17 3.52 29.54
C ARG A 286 -29.26 4.59 28.44
N ALA A 287 -28.33 5.52 28.45
CA ALA A 287 -28.21 6.54 27.41
C ALA A 287 -27.81 5.93 26.06
N LEU A 288 -28.06 6.68 24.99
CA LEU A 288 -27.58 6.41 23.65
C LEU A 288 -26.43 7.35 23.33
N ALA A 289 -25.45 6.90 22.55
CA ALA A 289 -24.60 7.83 21.81
C ALA A 289 -25.43 8.45 20.66
N VAL A 290 -24.92 9.52 20.05
CA VAL A 290 -25.55 10.14 18.89
C VAL A 290 -24.50 10.26 17.80
N VAL A 291 -24.85 9.86 16.58
CA VAL A 291 -23.97 9.86 15.40
C VAL A 291 -24.78 10.32 14.19
N ALA A 292 -24.10 10.86 13.19
CA ALA A 292 -24.73 11.22 11.91
C ALA A 292 -24.74 10.01 10.94
N PRO A 293 -25.64 9.97 9.97
CA PRO A 293 -25.70 8.88 8.99
C PRO A 293 -24.40 8.71 8.18
N GLY A 294 -23.70 9.82 7.90
CA GLY A 294 -22.46 9.84 7.14
C GLY A 294 -21.19 9.64 7.98
N ASP A 295 -21.30 9.50 9.30
CA ASP A 295 -20.13 9.20 10.13
C ASP A 295 -19.59 7.81 9.81
N GLU A 296 -18.26 7.65 9.76
CA GLU A 296 -17.62 6.35 9.60
C GLU A 296 -17.96 5.43 10.78
N VAL A 297 -18.08 4.13 10.51
CA VAL A 297 -18.41 3.15 11.56
C VAL A 297 -17.39 3.19 12.70
N GLU A 298 -16.12 3.49 12.42
CA GLU A 298 -15.05 3.70 13.42
C GLU A 298 -15.36 4.87 14.33
N GLU A 299 -15.87 5.98 13.80
CA GLU A 299 -16.27 7.14 14.60
C GLU A 299 -17.48 6.84 15.48
N ALA A 300 -18.45 6.09 14.95
CA ALA A 300 -19.59 5.60 15.71
C ALA A 300 -19.15 4.69 16.85
N LEU A 301 -18.25 3.74 16.58
CA LEU A 301 -17.66 2.86 17.60
C LEU A 301 -16.93 3.66 18.67
N ALA A 302 -16.10 4.63 18.27
CA ALA A 302 -15.38 5.49 19.19
C ALA A 302 -16.32 6.34 20.07
N ALA A 303 -17.43 6.85 19.52
CA ALA A 303 -18.46 7.57 20.27
C ALA A 303 -19.12 6.68 21.33
N MET A 304 -19.46 5.45 20.97
CA MET A 304 -20.03 4.45 21.87
C MET A 304 -19.05 4.04 22.97
N GLN A 305 -17.76 3.85 22.65
CA GLN A 305 -16.71 3.54 23.63
C GLN A 305 -16.49 4.67 24.62
N ARG A 306 -16.40 5.93 24.14
CA ARG A 306 -16.23 7.11 25.01
C ARG A 306 -17.38 7.28 26.01
N SER A 307 -18.59 6.96 25.61
CA SER A 307 -19.79 7.08 26.45
C SER A 307 -20.12 5.79 27.25
N GLY A 308 -19.41 4.69 26.98
CA GLY A 308 -19.64 3.40 27.63
C GLY A 308 -21.00 2.77 27.31
N VAL A 309 -21.57 3.10 26.14
CA VAL A 309 -22.89 2.61 25.69
C VAL A 309 -22.73 1.62 24.53
N HIS A 310 -23.76 0.78 24.36
CA HIS A 310 -23.77 -0.26 23.33
C HIS A 310 -24.74 0.04 22.18
N LEU A 311 -25.47 1.16 22.24
CA LEU A 311 -26.34 1.61 21.18
C LEU A 311 -26.08 3.08 20.88
N ALA A 312 -26.10 3.43 19.60
CA ALA A 312 -26.04 4.80 19.12
C ALA A 312 -27.28 5.11 18.29
N ARG A 313 -27.90 6.28 18.54
CA ARG A 313 -28.97 6.79 17.73
C ARG A 313 -28.38 7.53 16.53
N VAL A 314 -28.83 7.19 15.34
CA VAL A 314 -28.47 7.89 14.11
C VAL A 314 -29.43 9.03 13.89
N GLU A 315 -28.90 10.26 13.80
CA GLU A 315 -29.69 11.48 13.60
C GLU A 315 -29.30 12.15 12.28
N ASP A 316 -30.33 12.44 11.48
CA ASP A 316 -30.23 13.25 10.27
C ASP A 316 -31.04 14.54 10.48
N ASP A 317 -30.37 15.71 10.39
CA ASP A 317 -30.97 17.04 10.63
C ASP A 317 -31.85 17.11 11.92
N GLY A 318 -31.33 16.48 13.02
CA GLY A 318 -32.01 16.47 14.32
C GLY A 318 -33.19 15.51 14.42
N ARG A 319 -33.38 14.61 13.45
CA ARG A 319 -34.38 13.55 13.48
C ARG A 319 -33.71 12.19 13.57
N ALA A 320 -34.18 11.35 14.46
CA ALA A 320 -33.74 9.97 14.51
C ALA A 320 -34.18 9.22 13.24
N VAL A 321 -33.24 8.54 12.57
CA VAL A 321 -33.51 7.73 11.37
C VAL A 321 -33.27 6.24 11.62
N GLY A 322 -32.44 5.89 12.62
CA GLY A 322 -32.13 4.52 12.97
C GLY A 322 -31.36 4.40 14.28
N VAL A 323 -30.94 3.19 14.61
CA VAL A 323 -30.09 2.86 15.76
C VAL A 323 -29.00 1.89 15.29
N VAL A 324 -27.75 2.18 15.66
CA VAL A 324 -26.61 1.29 15.48
C VAL A 324 -26.37 0.51 16.76
N PHE A 325 -26.24 -0.81 16.66
CA PHE A 325 -25.89 -1.69 17.76
C PHE A 325 -24.38 -1.99 17.70
N LEU A 326 -23.73 -2.11 18.84
CA LEU A 326 -22.31 -2.45 18.92
C LEU A 326 -22.04 -3.82 18.28
N GLU A 327 -23.00 -4.73 18.42
CA GLU A 327 -22.92 -6.08 17.85
C GLU A 327 -22.86 -6.05 16.32
N ASP A 328 -23.67 -5.21 15.68
CA ASP A 328 -23.71 -5.07 14.22
C ASP A 328 -22.37 -4.49 13.71
N ILE A 329 -21.78 -3.53 14.43
CA ILE A 329 -20.44 -3.01 14.13
C ILE A 329 -19.37 -4.12 14.23
N LEU A 330 -19.44 -4.96 15.26
CA LEU A 330 -18.47 -6.04 15.43
C LEU A 330 -18.66 -7.15 14.40
N GLU A 331 -19.89 -7.39 13.94
CA GLU A 331 -20.19 -8.36 12.88
C GLU A 331 -19.60 -7.93 11.53
N GLU A 332 -19.62 -6.63 11.20
CA GLU A 332 -18.96 -6.09 10.02
C GLU A 332 -17.41 -6.31 10.06
N LEU A 333 -16.82 -6.27 11.24
CA LEU A 333 -15.37 -6.47 11.40
C LEU A 333 -14.95 -7.94 11.37
N VAL A 334 -15.76 -8.83 11.99
CA VAL A 334 -15.39 -10.24 12.21
C VAL A 334 -16.07 -11.17 11.21
N GLY A 335 -17.09 -10.69 10.48
CA GLY A 335 -17.99 -11.50 9.66
C GLY A 335 -19.07 -12.19 10.52
N GLU A 336 -20.08 -12.81 9.88
CA GLU A 336 -21.15 -13.51 10.58
C GLU A 336 -20.62 -14.51 11.62
N VAL A 337 -20.67 -14.16 12.89
CA VAL A 337 -20.45 -15.10 13.99
C VAL A 337 -21.68 -16.00 14.09
N ARG A 338 -21.67 -17.12 13.37
CA ARG A 338 -22.73 -18.13 13.49
C ARG A 338 -22.67 -18.75 14.88
N ASP A 339 -23.54 -18.30 15.76
CA ASP A 339 -23.68 -18.90 17.08
C ASP A 339 -24.07 -20.39 16.94
N ALA A 340 -23.21 -21.27 17.45
CA ALA A 340 -23.42 -22.73 17.38
C ALA A 340 -24.71 -23.17 18.04
N MET A 341 -25.33 -22.33 18.91
CA MET A 341 -26.60 -22.58 19.59
C MET A 341 -27.82 -22.30 18.72
N GLN A 342 -27.74 -21.50 17.67
CA GLN A 342 -28.86 -21.20 16.77
C GLN A 342 -29.13 -22.29 15.72
N ARG A 343 -28.30 -23.30 15.58
CA ARG A 343 -28.48 -24.42 14.63
C ARG A 343 -29.70 -25.33 14.91
N GLY A 344 -30.40 -25.14 16.00
CA GLY A 344 -31.48 -26.01 16.46
C GLY A 344 -32.91 -25.47 16.33
N ALA A 345 -33.13 -24.18 16.07
CA ALA A 345 -34.45 -23.56 16.32
C ALA A 345 -35.34 -23.30 15.09
N PHE A 346 -34.89 -23.48 13.84
CA PHE A 346 -35.69 -23.26 12.64
C PHE A 346 -35.73 -24.48 11.68
N ARG A 347 -36.19 -25.63 12.20
CA ARG A 347 -36.79 -26.71 11.39
C ARG A 347 -38.05 -27.19 12.09
N ARG A 348 -39.14 -26.49 11.91
CA ARG A 348 -40.50 -27.07 11.89
C ARG A 348 -41.40 -26.16 11.10
#